data_3ee311c996d92cb29751949fa7b76d86
#
_entry.id   3ee311c996d92cb29751949fa7b76d86
#
_cell.length_a   1.000
_cell.length_b   1.000
_cell.length_c   1.000
_cell.angle_alpha   90.00
_cell.angle_beta   90.00
_cell.angle_gamma   90.00
#
_symmetry.space_group_name_H-M   'P 1'
#
loop_
_entity.id
_entity.type
_entity.pdbx_description
1 polymer ?
#
loop_
_entity_poly.entity_id
_entity_poly.type
_entity_poly.pdbx_seq_one_letter_code
_entity_poly.pdbx_strand_id
1 'polypeptide(L)'
;LGRFMHVIMNVVFPYIILGALFGKSAGGKTLIKLAFRWTRHLRGGPAHAAIVSSAMFGTITGGPVVNVLSTGVLTIPMMIQRGFSRVFAGGMEAAASSGGSIMPPVMGVAAFILAAMTAVPYRDVIIAATLPALAYFLCLFLSASFQSRKQGIEAFGTLTEDMRISGQDILHLSQILLPILLILILLLTPKDLVGCGFFA
;
A
#
# COMPACT_ATOMS: atom_id res chain seq x y z
N LEU A 1 16.08 -12.85 -23.70
CA LEU A 1 16.53 -12.94 -22.29
C LEU A 1 17.25 -11.65 -21.81
N GLY A 2 18.04 -10.96 -22.67
CA GLY A 2 18.81 -9.79 -22.27
C GLY A 2 17.99 -8.60 -21.79
N ARG A 3 16.95 -8.18 -22.52
CA ARG A 3 16.08 -7.05 -22.13
C ARG A 3 15.31 -7.33 -20.84
N PHE A 4 14.82 -8.55 -20.68
CA PHE A 4 14.06 -8.95 -19.50
C PHE A 4 14.96 -8.94 -18.24
N MET A 5 16.17 -9.52 -18.35
CA MET A 5 17.13 -9.53 -17.24
C MET A 5 17.59 -8.10 -16.87
N HIS A 6 17.77 -7.24 -17.86
CA HIS A 6 18.12 -5.83 -17.65
C HIS A 6 17.02 -5.10 -16.85
N VAL A 7 15.74 -5.28 -17.19
CA VAL A 7 14.62 -4.69 -16.43
C VAL A 7 14.58 -5.23 -15.00
N ILE A 8 14.76 -6.54 -14.82
CA ILE A 8 14.77 -7.13 -13.47
C ILE A 8 15.89 -6.55 -12.62
N MET A 9 17.10 -6.50 -13.14
CA MET A 9 18.28 -6.08 -12.35
C MET A 9 18.32 -4.57 -12.10
N ASN A 10 17.97 -3.75 -13.08
CA ASN A 10 18.14 -2.31 -12.98
C ASN A 10 16.88 -1.58 -12.46
N VAL A 11 15.70 -2.17 -12.60
CA VAL A 11 14.46 -1.53 -12.15
C VAL A 11 13.86 -2.28 -10.98
N VAL A 12 13.56 -3.57 -11.16
CA VAL A 12 12.78 -4.33 -10.17
C VAL A 12 13.56 -4.57 -8.88
N PHE A 13 14.83 -4.96 -8.98
CA PHE A 13 15.66 -5.28 -7.83
C PHE A 13 15.90 -4.09 -6.89
N PRO A 14 16.27 -2.88 -7.37
CA PRO A 14 16.34 -1.69 -6.52
C PRO A 14 15.03 -1.33 -5.85
N TYR A 15 13.90 -1.48 -6.54
CA TYR A 15 12.58 -1.21 -5.97
C TYR A 15 12.20 -2.18 -4.85
N ILE A 16 12.54 -3.47 -4.99
CA ILE A 16 12.30 -4.46 -3.92
C ILE A 16 13.12 -4.12 -2.68
N ILE A 17 14.39 -3.75 -2.84
CA ILE A 17 15.25 -3.34 -1.73
C ILE A 17 14.68 -2.09 -1.06
N LEU A 18 14.33 -1.08 -1.83
CA LEU A 18 13.73 0.15 -1.32
C LEU A 18 12.44 -0.14 -0.54
N GLY A 19 11.54 -0.95 -1.11
CA GLY A 19 10.29 -1.34 -0.44
C GLY A 19 10.53 -2.09 0.87
N ALA A 20 11.52 -3.00 0.92
CA ALA A 20 11.88 -3.73 2.13
C ALA A 20 12.46 -2.81 3.23
N LEU A 21 13.27 -1.82 2.83
CA LEU A 21 13.82 -0.82 3.76
C LEU A 21 12.71 0.06 4.34
N PHE A 22 11.79 0.54 3.51
CA PHE A 22 10.63 1.31 3.97
C PHE A 22 9.70 0.48 4.87
N GLY A 23 9.53 -0.81 4.56
CA GLY A 23 8.71 -1.72 5.37
C GLY A 23 9.18 -1.83 6.83
N LYS A 24 10.48 -1.73 7.06
CA LYS A 24 11.09 -1.78 8.40
C LYS A 24 11.26 -0.40 9.05
N SER A 25 10.99 0.68 8.34
CA SER A 25 11.18 2.03 8.83
C SER A 25 10.09 2.44 9.84
N ALA A 26 10.41 3.43 10.67
CA ALA A 26 9.44 4.04 11.60
C ALA A 26 8.23 4.65 10.87
N GLY A 27 8.44 5.10 9.63
CA GLY A 27 7.37 5.65 8.81
C GLY A 27 6.31 4.64 8.40
N GLY A 28 6.65 3.35 8.25
CA GLY A 28 5.66 2.30 8.00
C GLY A 28 4.64 2.21 9.14
N LYS A 29 5.09 2.27 10.39
CA LYS A 29 4.21 2.31 11.57
C LYS A 29 3.35 3.58 11.58
N THR A 30 3.89 4.70 11.14
CA THR A 30 3.15 5.98 11.05
C THR A 30 2.03 5.93 10.03
N LEU A 31 2.23 5.26 8.88
CA LEU A 31 1.16 5.04 7.89
C LEU A 31 0.00 4.24 8.48
N ILE A 32 0.29 3.22 9.27
CA ILE A 32 -0.74 2.42 9.96
C ILE A 32 -1.51 3.30 10.96
N LYS A 33 -0.81 4.11 11.79
CA LYS A 33 -1.46 5.06 12.70
C LYS A 33 -2.38 6.04 11.97
N LEU A 34 -1.93 6.54 10.81
CA LEU A 34 -2.72 7.44 9.98
C LEU A 34 -3.98 6.77 9.43
N ALA A 35 -3.87 5.53 8.94
CA ALA A 35 -4.99 4.75 8.47
C ALA A 35 -6.03 4.53 9.59
N PHE A 36 -5.57 4.19 10.81
CA PHE A 36 -6.46 4.08 11.96
C PHE A 36 -7.14 5.40 12.33
N ARG A 37 -6.42 6.51 12.27
CA ARG A 37 -7.00 7.84 12.54
C ARG A 37 -8.13 8.18 11.58
N TRP A 38 -7.99 7.85 10.29
CA TRP A 38 -9.01 8.12 9.28
C TRP A 38 -10.23 7.21 9.41
N THR A 39 -10.02 5.96 9.78
CA THR A 39 -11.09 4.95 9.80
C THR A 39 -11.75 4.75 11.16
N ARG A 40 -11.27 5.42 12.22
CA ARG A 40 -11.76 5.25 13.60
C ARG A 40 -13.27 5.49 13.78
N HIS A 41 -13.85 6.35 12.97
CA HIS A 41 -15.27 6.69 13.04
C HIS A 41 -16.16 5.68 12.30
N LEU A 42 -15.57 4.78 11.54
CA LEU A 42 -16.29 3.78 10.78
C LEU A 42 -16.60 2.56 11.65
N ARG A 43 -17.77 1.95 11.43
CA ARG A 43 -18.09 0.65 12.02
C ARG A 43 -17.11 -0.39 11.47
N GLY A 44 -16.49 -1.17 12.38
CA GLY A 44 -15.42 -2.07 11.97
C GLY A 44 -14.12 -1.37 11.57
N GLY A 45 -13.82 -0.21 12.18
CA GLY A 45 -12.63 0.61 11.93
C GLY A 45 -11.33 -0.17 11.72
N PRO A 46 -10.99 -1.21 12.51
CA PRO A 46 -9.78 -2.01 12.29
C PRO A 46 -9.70 -2.69 10.94
N ALA A 47 -10.81 -3.21 10.40
CA ALA A 47 -10.81 -3.81 9.06
C ALA A 47 -10.61 -2.76 7.97
N HIS A 48 -11.25 -1.60 8.11
CA HIS A 48 -11.04 -0.48 7.20
C HIS A 48 -9.61 0.09 7.30
N ALA A 49 -9.06 0.13 8.52
CA ALA A 49 -7.66 0.55 8.73
C ALA A 49 -6.68 -0.42 8.07
N ALA A 50 -6.93 -1.73 8.15
CA ALA A 50 -6.14 -2.73 7.45
C ALA A 50 -6.14 -2.49 5.92
N ILE A 51 -7.31 -2.24 5.34
CA ILE A 51 -7.46 -1.94 3.90
C ILE A 51 -6.68 -0.68 3.52
N VAL A 52 -6.90 0.42 4.25
CA VAL A 52 -6.26 1.71 3.94
C VAL A 52 -4.75 1.65 4.15
N SER A 53 -4.28 1.06 5.27
CA SER A 53 -2.84 0.92 5.52
C SER A 53 -2.17 0.03 4.48
N SER A 54 -2.80 -1.09 4.10
CA SER A 54 -2.27 -1.99 3.07
C SER A 54 -2.27 -1.35 1.68
N ALA A 55 -3.27 -0.52 1.36
CA ALA A 55 -3.25 0.27 0.12
C ALA A 55 -2.08 1.25 0.12
N MET A 56 -1.92 2.04 1.18
CA MET A 56 -0.82 3.00 1.30
C MET A 56 0.55 2.33 1.31
N PHE A 57 0.68 1.21 2.03
CA PHE A 57 1.92 0.44 2.08
C PHE A 57 2.24 -0.21 0.73
N GLY A 58 1.22 -0.72 0.06
CA GLY A 58 1.32 -1.32 -1.27
C GLY A 58 1.84 -0.37 -2.32
N THR A 59 1.46 0.92 -2.27
CA THR A 59 1.99 1.95 -3.18
C THR A 59 3.51 2.12 -3.10
N ILE A 60 4.12 1.67 -2.01
CA ILE A 60 5.56 1.85 -1.75
C ILE A 60 6.31 0.54 -1.99
N THR A 61 5.81 -0.56 -1.43
CA THR A 61 6.51 -1.84 -1.40
C THR A 61 6.25 -2.68 -2.64
N GLY A 62 5.10 -2.51 -3.27
CA GLY A 62 4.66 -3.30 -4.41
C GLY A 62 4.57 -4.81 -4.18
N GLY A 63 4.95 -5.29 -2.98
CA GLY A 63 5.00 -6.70 -2.65
C GLY A 63 3.99 -7.12 -1.58
N PRO A 64 3.07 -8.07 -1.88
CA PRO A 64 2.03 -8.47 -0.94
C PRO A 64 2.57 -9.11 0.34
N VAL A 65 3.65 -9.90 0.26
CA VAL A 65 4.24 -10.57 1.43
C VAL A 65 4.81 -9.55 2.42
N VAL A 66 5.59 -8.58 1.92
CA VAL A 66 6.17 -7.51 2.76
C VAL A 66 5.05 -6.69 3.38
N ASN A 67 3.99 -6.43 2.63
CA ASN A 67 2.82 -5.70 3.11
C ASN A 67 2.12 -6.43 4.26
N VAL A 68 1.76 -7.72 4.10
CA VAL A 68 1.16 -8.53 5.17
C VAL A 68 2.03 -8.58 6.41
N LEU A 69 3.34 -8.77 6.25
CA LEU A 69 4.27 -8.83 7.40
C LEU A 69 4.39 -7.49 8.14
N SER A 70 4.21 -6.38 7.44
CA SER A 70 4.33 -5.05 8.04
C SER A 70 3.04 -4.58 8.67
N THR A 71 1.90 -4.75 8.01
CA THR A 71 0.60 -4.27 8.47
C THR A 71 -0.15 -5.31 9.30
N GLY A 72 -0.11 -6.57 8.90
CA GLY A 72 -0.90 -7.66 9.49
C GLY A 72 -0.55 -7.97 10.94
N VAL A 73 0.71 -7.76 11.34
CA VAL A 73 1.14 -7.94 12.75
C VAL A 73 0.33 -7.05 13.70
N LEU A 74 -0.09 -5.88 13.25
CA LEU A 74 -0.88 -4.93 14.04
C LEU A 74 -2.38 -5.06 13.74
N THR A 75 -2.75 -5.12 12.47
CA THR A 75 -4.15 -5.05 12.04
C THR A 75 -4.93 -6.33 12.35
N ILE A 76 -4.33 -7.53 12.18
CA ILE A 76 -5.00 -8.80 12.45
C ILE A 76 -5.39 -8.94 13.93
N PRO A 77 -4.48 -8.77 14.92
CA PRO A 77 -4.85 -8.81 16.32
C PRO A 77 -5.94 -7.81 16.70
N MET A 78 -5.87 -6.60 16.14
CA MET A 78 -6.86 -5.55 16.40
C MET A 78 -8.24 -5.89 15.84
N MET A 79 -8.33 -6.49 14.64
CA MET A 79 -9.58 -6.99 14.11
C MET A 79 -10.19 -8.07 15.01
N ILE A 80 -9.38 -9.04 15.46
CA ILE A 80 -9.82 -10.12 16.35
C ILE A 80 -10.30 -9.57 17.69
N GLN A 81 -9.57 -8.65 18.30
CA GLN A 81 -9.96 -8.02 19.57
C GLN A 81 -11.30 -7.26 19.48
N ARG A 82 -11.68 -6.81 18.29
CA ARG A 82 -12.95 -6.11 18.03
C ARG A 82 -14.09 -7.03 17.61
N GLY A 83 -13.89 -8.34 17.63
CA GLY A 83 -14.94 -9.32 17.39
C GLY A 83 -14.98 -9.88 15.98
N PHE A 84 -14.05 -9.53 15.10
CA PHE A 84 -13.93 -10.22 13.82
C PHE A 84 -13.39 -11.65 14.01
N SER A 85 -13.91 -12.59 13.23
CA SER A 85 -13.37 -13.96 13.25
C SER A 85 -11.92 -13.98 12.74
N ARG A 86 -11.11 -14.91 13.25
CA ARG A 86 -9.70 -15.07 12.85
C ARG A 86 -9.55 -15.29 11.34
N VAL A 87 -10.48 -16.08 10.77
CA VAL A 87 -10.50 -16.38 9.33
C VAL A 87 -10.77 -15.11 8.52
N PHE A 88 -11.75 -14.30 8.93
CA PHE A 88 -12.05 -13.04 8.25
C PHE A 88 -10.88 -12.03 8.36
N ALA A 89 -10.31 -11.89 9.57
CA ALA A 89 -9.19 -10.97 9.78
C ALA A 89 -7.97 -11.33 8.92
N GLY A 90 -7.59 -12.61 8.88
CA GLY A 90 -6.49 -13.08 8.03
C GLY A 90 -6.80 -12.95 6.54
N GLY A 91 -8.01 -13.31 6.12
CA GLY A 91 -8.44 -13.19 4.72
C GLY A 91 -8.51 -11.75 4.24
N MET A 92 -9.01 -10.84 5.08
CA MET A 92 -9.08 -9.40 4.76
C MET A 92 -7.68 -8.79 4.61
N GLU A 93 -6.77 -9.12 5.53
CA GLU A 93 -5.38 -8.65 5.46
C GLU A 93 -4.66 -9.19 4.22
N ALA A 94 -4.82 -10.48 3.94
CA ALA A 94 -4.23 -11.10 2.74
C ALA A 94 -4.78 -10.47 1.45
N ALA A 95 -6.09 -10.26 1.37
CA ALA A 95 -6.71 -9.61 0.21
C ALA A 95 -6.26 -8.14 0.07
N ALA A 96 -6.29 -7.36 1.16
CA ALA A 96 -5.85 -5.97 1.13
C ALA A 96 -4.39 -5.82 0.72
N SER A 97 -3.52 -6.68 1.24
CA SER A 97 -2.08 -6.67 0.91
C SER A 97 -1.81 -7.12 -0.53
N SER A 98 -2.57 -8.08 -1.04
CA SER A 98 -2.50 -8.50 -2.45
C SER A 98 -2.92 -7.36 -3.38
N GLY A 99 -4.00 -6.63 -3.02
CA GLY A 99 -4.42 -5.42 -3.73
C GLY A 99 -3.34 -4.33 -3.76
N GLY A 100 -2.48 -4.26 -2.75
CA GLY A 100 -1.35 -3.34 -2.73
C GLY A 100 -0.40 -3.49 -3.93
N SER A 101 -0.28 -4.71 -4.49
CA SER A 101 0.57 -4.95 -5.67
C SER A 101 0.04 -4.35 -6.97
N ILE A 102 -1.24 -4.01 -7.03
CA ILE A 102 -1.85 -3.33 -8.19
C ILE A 102 -2.06 -1.84 -7.94
N MET A 103 -1.76 -1.35 -6.73
CA MET A 103 -1.98 0.05 -6.35
C MET A 103 -0.85 0.95 -6.88
N PRO A 104 -1.17 1.94 -7.73
CA PRO A 104 -0.18 2.92 -8.19
C PRO A 104 0.40 3.74 -7.01
N PRO A 105 1.60 4.35 -7.17
CA PRO A 105 2.41 4.47 -8.38
C PRO A 105 3.43 3.35 -8.61
N VAL A 106 3.91 2.65 -7.55
CA VAL A 106 5.02 1.70 -7.70
C VAL A 106 4.55 0.35 -8.24
N MET A 107 3.38 -0.11 -7.77
CA MET A 107 2.82 -1.41 -8.17
C MET A 107 3.76 -2.60 -7.89
N GLY A 108 3.36 -3.80 -8.22
CA GLY A 108 4.20 -5.00 -8.10
C GLY A 108 5.08 -5.23 -9.34
N VAL A 109 6.03 -6.16 -9.20
CA VAL A 109 6.95 -6.58 -10.25
C VAL A 109 6.24 -6.91 -11.58
N ALA A 110 5.03 -7.48 -11.48
CA ALA A 110 4.23 -7.86 -12.64
C ALA A 110 3.91 -6.68 -13.58
N ALA A 111 3.72 -5.47 -13.05
CA ALA A 111 3.44 -4.29 -13.84
C ALA A 111 4.67 -3.83 -14.67
N PHE A 112 5.87 -3.94 -14.11
CA PHE A 112 7.11 -3.65 -14.84
C PHE A 112 7.34 -4.67 -15.96
N ILE A 113 7.07 -5.96 -15.68
CA ILE A 113 7.17 -7.03 -16.67
C ILE A 113 6.15 -6.80 -17.78
N LEU A 114 4.91 -6.45 -17.45
CA LEU A 114 3.87 -6.14 -18.41
C LEU A 114 4.29 -5.00 -19.35
N ALA A 115 4.76 -3.89 -18.79
CA ALA A 115 5.25 -2.76 -19.57
C ALA A 115 6.39 -3.17 -20.52
N ALA A 116 7.34 -3.96 -20.01
CA ALA A 116 8.48 -4.42 -20.81
C ALA A 116 8.09 -5.41 -21.94
N MET A 117 7.12 -6.29 -21.70
CA MET A 117 6.67 -7.29 -22.68
C MET A 117 5.75 -6.69 -23.74
N THR A 118 4.91 -5.74 -23.38
CA THR A 118 3.96 -5.09 -24.28
C THR A 118 4.55 -3.90 -25.02
N ALA A 119 5.77 -3.48 -24.65
CA ALA A 119 6.41 -2.23 -25.13
C ALA A 119 5.54 -0.97 -24.90
N VAL A 120 4.63 -1.03 -23.91
CA VAL A 120 3.80 0.09 -23.49
C VAL A 120 4.56 0.88 -22.39
N PRO A 121 4.59 2.21 -22.47
CA PRO A 121 5.19 3.03 -21.42
C PRO A 121 4.58 2.72 -20.03
N TYR A 122 5.42 2.58 -19.01
CA TYR A 122 4.96 2.27 -17.66
C TYR A 122 3.92 3.26 -17.12
N ARG A 123 4.00 4.53 -17.55
CA ARG A 123 3.01 5.57 -17.26
C ARG A 123 1.59 5.15 -17.67
N ASP A 124 1.45 4.59 -18.86
CA ASP A 124 0.14 4.21 -19.39
C ASP A 124 -0.41 2.98 -18.64
N VAL A 125 0.48 2.07 -18.23
CA VAL A 125 0.12 0.95 -17.37
C VAL A 125 -0.41 1.44 -16.01
N ILE A 126 0.23 2.44 -15.39
CA ILE A 126 -0.23 3.06 -14.13
C ILE A 126 -1.64 3.65 -14.29
N ILE A 127 -1.85 4.44 -15.34
CA ILE A 127 -3.14 5.09 -15.59
C ILE A 127 -4.23 4.02 -15.79
N ALA A 128 -3.96 3.01 -16.59
CA ALA A 128 -4.91 1.91 -16.84
C ALA A 128 -5.20 1.10 -15.57
N ALA A 129 -4.20 0.85 -14.71
CA ALA A 129 -4.35 0.08 -13.48
C ALA A 129 -5.08 0.83 -12.37
N THR A 130 -5.13 2.17 -12.42
CA THR A 130 -5.73 2.98 -11.36
C THR A 130 -7.21 2.66 -11.15
N LEU A 131 -7.99 2.53 -12.22
CA LEU A 131 -9.42 2.25 -12.12
C LEU A 131 -9.70 0.85 -11.53
N PRO A 132 -9.08 -0.24 -12.02
CA PRO A 132 -9.21 -1.56 -11.39
C PRO A 132 -8.75 -1.60 -9.93
N ALA A 133 -7.65 -0.91 -9.59
CA ALA A 133 -7.16 -0.85 -8.22
C ALA A 133 -8.17 -0.17 -7.28
N LEU A 134 -8.71 0.97 -7.69
CA LEU A 134 -9.75 1.67 -6.90
C LEU A 134 -11.00 0.82 -6.74
N ALA A 135 -11.47 0.16 -7.80
CA ALA A 135 -12.62 -0.74 -7.73
C ALA A 135 -12.36 -1.91 -6.77
N TYR A 136 -11.17 -2.49 -6.80
CA TYR A 136 -10.77 -3.57 -5.90
C TYR A 136 -10.82 -3.14 -4.44
N PHE A 137 -10.19 -2.03 -4.09
CA PHE A 137 -10.20 -1.51 -2.72
C PHE A 137 -11.58 -1.07 -2.26
N LEU A 138 -12.41 -0.53 -3.16
CA LEU A 138 -13.80 -0.22 -2.88
C LEU A 138 -14.60 -1.49 -2.51
N CYS A 139 -14.44 -2.57 -3.28
CA CYS A 139 -15.09 -3.85 -2.96
C CYS A 139 -14.66 -4.39 -1.60
N LEU A 140 -13.36 -4.32 -1.26
CA LEU A 140 -12.88 -4.72 0.06
C LEU A 140 -13.49 -3.84 1.17
N PHE A 141 -13.55 -2.55 0.94
CA PHE A 141 -14.11 -1.59 1.89
C PHE A 141 -15.61 -1.86 2.16
N LEU A 142 -16.37 -2.14 1.11
CA LEU A 142 -17.77 -2.53 1.22
C LEU A 142 -17.92 -3.87 1.95
N SER A 143 -17.08 -4.87 1.61
CA SER A 143 -17.06 -6.16 2.30
C SER A 143 -16.82 -6.02 3.80
N ALA A 144 -15.82 -5.21 4.19
CA ALA A 144 -15.55 -4.90 5.59
C ALA A 144 -16.75 -4.22 6.27
N SER A 145 -17.39 -3.28 5.58
CA SER A 145 -18.57 -2.56 6.10
C SER A 145 -19.77 -3.50 6.31
N PHE A 146 -20.06 -4.37 5.35
CA PHE A 146 -21.15 -5.35 5.48
C PHE A 146 -20.88 -6.38 6.58
N GLN A 147 -19.66 -6.88 6.66
CA GLN A 147 -19.29 -7.84 7.70
C GLN A 147 -19.34 -7.23 9.10
N SER A 148 -18.91 -5.97 9.24
CA SER A 148 -19.01 -5.25 10.52
C SER A 148 -20.45 -5.09 10.97
N ARG A 149 -21.37 -4.78 10.05
CA ARG A 149 -22.81 -4.69 10.34
C ARG A 149 -23.40 -6.03 10.73
N LYS A 150 -23.04 -7.11 9.99
CA LYS A 150 -23.50 -8.46 10.26
C LYS A 150 -23.07 -8.97 11.63
N GLN A 151 -21.87 -8.60 12.09
CA GLN A 151 -21.32 -9.01 13.38
C GLN A 151 -21.62 -8.03 14.53
N GLY A 152 -22.34 -6.94 14.26
CA GLY A 152 -22.69 -5.94 15.28
C GLY A 152 -21.46 -5.15 15.81
N ILE A 153 -20.38 -5.06 15.02
CA ILE A 153 -19.15 -4.39 15.44
C ILE A 153 -19.34 -2.88 15.37
N GLU A 154 -19.13 -2.20 16.48
CA GLU A 154 -19.24 -0.75 16.59
C GLU A 154 -17.99 0.00 16.11
N ALA A 155 -18.10 1.32 16.01
CA ALA A 155 -16.98 2.18 15.67
C ALA A 155 -15.89 2.14 16.76
N PHE A 156 -14.63 2.41 16.37
CA PHE A 156 -13.47 2.31 17.26
C PHE A 156 -13.54 3.29 18.45
N GLY A 157 -14.20 4.44 18.28
CA GLY A 157 -14.41 5.48 19.31
C GLY A 157 -13.11 6.19 19.71
N THR A 158 -12.40 5.65 20.70
CA THR A 158 -11.18 6.26 21.25
C THR A 158 -9.92 5.57 20.71
N LEU A 159 -8.93 6.37 20.29
CA LEU A 159 -7.59 5.86 19.93
C LEU A 159 -6.85 5.47 21.20
N THR A 160 -6.21 4.32 21.20
CA THR A 160 -5.22 3.96 22.23
C THR A 160 -4.05 4.95 22.16
N GLU A 161 -3.39 5.23 23.28
CA GLU A 161 -2.31 6.21 23.34
C GLU A 161 -1.20 5.93 22.30
N ASP A 162 -0.89 4.67 22.06
CA ASP A 162 0.08 4.22 21.04
C ASP A 162 -0.29 4.59 19.60
N MET A 163 -1.54 4.98 19.35
CA MET A 163 -2.03 5.37 18.02
C MET A 163 -2.13 6.89 17.83
N ARG A 164 -1.74 7.67 18.83
CA ARG A 164 -1.64 9.12 18.71
C ARG A 164 -0.47 9.48 17.80
N ILE A 165 -0.73 10.37 16.85
CA ILE A 165 0.31 10.90 15.97
C ILE A 165 1.11 11.91 16.78
N SER A 166 2.40 11.63 17.00
CA SER A 166 3.35 12.54 17.60
C SER A 166 3.96 13.48 16.55
N GLY A 167 4.56 14.59 16.96
CA GLY A 167 5.30 15.47 16.06
C GLY A 167 6.44 14.76 15.31
N GLN A 168 7.05 13.74 15.93
CA GLN A 168 8.06 12.89 15.27
C GLN A 168 7.45 12.01 14.18
N ASP A 169 6.21 11.56 14.32
CA ASP A 169 5.51 10.79 13.29
C ASP A 169 5.32 11.61 12.00
N ILE A 170 5.13 12.93 12.12
CA ILE A 170 5.02 13.83 10.95
C ILE A 170 6.34 13.90 10.17
N LEU A 171 7.48 13.95 10.87
CA LEU A 171 8.79 13.89 10.23
C LEU A 171 9.04 12.55 9.54
N HIS A 172 8.65 11.43 10.17
CA HIS A 172 8.74 10.11 9.57
C HIS A 172 7.81 9.95 8.35
N LEU A 173 6.64 10.60 8.39
CA LEU A 173 5.70 10.62 7.26
C LEU A 173 6.29 11.41 6.08
N SER A 174 6.92 12.55 6.34
CA SER A 174 7.57 13.34 5.29
C SER A 174 8.72 12.61 4.61
N GLN A 175 9.50 11.83 5.36
CA GLN A 175 10.58 10.99 4.82
C GLN A 175 10.09 9.91 3.86
N ILE A 176 8.85 9.45 4.01
CA ILE A 176 8.24 8.46 3.10
C ILE A 176 7.51 9.16 1.96
N LEU A 177 6.71 10.18 2.24
CA LEU A 177 5.93 10.88 1.23
C LEU A 177 6.78 11.60 0.20
N LEU A 178 7.92 12.17 0.64
CA LEU A 178 8.79 12.95 -0.25
C LEU A 178 9.39 12.11 -1.38
N PRO A 179 9.99 10.92 -1.14
CA PRO A 179 10.46 10.06 -2.22
C PRO A 179 9.33 9.58 -3.14
N ILE A 180 8.15 9.26 -2.60
CA ILE A 180 7.00 8.82 -3.39
C ILE A 180 6.52 9.95 -4.30
N LEU A 181 6.40 11.15 -3.75
CA LEU A 181 6.02 12.34 -4.52
C LEU A 181 7.04 12.63 -5.62
N LEU A 182 8.33 12.50 -5.30
CA LEU A 182 9.40 12.67 -6.27
C LEU A 182 9.30 11.64 -7.41
N ILE A 183 9.10 10.36 -7.08
CA ILE A 183 8.90 9.30 -8.07
C ILE A 183 7.66 9.59 -8.92
N LEU A 184 6.56 10.01 -8.31
CA LEU A 184 5.32 10.34 -9.01
C LEU A 184 5.53 11.50 -9.98
N ILE A 185 6.21 12.57 -9.56
CA ILE A 185 6.54 13.72 -10.39
C ILE A 185 7.43 13.30 -11.57
N LEU A 186 8.50 12.53 -11.30
CA LEU A 186 9.40 12.02 -12.34
C LEU A 186 8.66 11.14 -13.36
N LEU A 187 7.72 10.33 -12.90
CA LEU A 187 6.95 9.41 -13.75
C LEU A 187 5.89 10.13 -14.60
N LEU A 188 5.35 11.25 -14.12
CA LEU A 188 4.37 12.07 -14.83
C LEU A 188 5.02 13.11 -15.74
N THR A 189 6.31 13.42 -15.54
CA THR A 189 7.03 14.39 -16.36
C THR A 189 7.34 13.80 -17.74
N PRO A 190 7.12 14.53 -18.84
CA PRO A 190 7.47 14.08 -20.20
C PRO A 190 8.94 13.69 -20.29
N LYS A 191 9.24 12.62 -21.03
CA LYS A 191 10.59 12.02 -21.14
C LYS A 191 11.70 12.97 -21.62
N ASP A 192 11.35 14.08 -22.21
CA ASP A 192 12.32 15.04 -22.77
C ASP A 192 13.16 15.76 -21.70
N LEU A 193 12.69 15.80 -20.45
CA LEU A 193 13.43 16.39 -19.31
C LEU A 193 14.19 15.35 -18.47
N VAL A 194 13.80 14.06 -18.50
CA VAL A 194 14.41 13.00 -17.71
C VAL A 194 15.39 12.15 -18.54
N GLY A 195 15.32 12.27 -19.86
CA GLY A 195 16.12 11.45 -20.79
C GLY A 195 17.62 11.70 -20.77
N CYS A 196 18.10 12.75 -20.14
CA CYS A 196 19.54 13.09 -20.13
C CYS A 196 20.33 12.60 -18.88
N GLY A 197 19.71 12.01 -17.87
CA GLY A 197 20.42 11.78 -16.62
C GLY A 197 20.29 10.42 -15.96
N PHE A 198 19.31 9.57 -16.32
CA PHE A 198 19.04 8.35 -15.55
C PHE A 198 18.99 7.05 -16.35
N PHE A 199 19.07 7.10 -17.69
CA PHE A 199 19.01 5.93 -18.58
C PHE A 199 20.06 5.99 -19.73
N ALA A 200 21.15 6.74 -19.56
CA ALA A 200 22.30 6.65 -20.45
C ALA A 200 23.24 5.53 -20.00
#